data_b9bcc079de82bf61be639763489cfabd
#
_entry.id   b9bcc079de82bf61be639763489cfabd
#
_cell.length_a   1.000
_cell.length_b   1.000
_cell.length_c   1.000
_cell.angle_alpha   90.00
_cell.angle_beta   90.00
_cell.angle_gamma   90.00
#
_symmetry.space_group_name_H-M   'P 1'
#
loop_
_entity.id
_entity.type
_entity.pdbx_description
1 polymer ?
#
loop_
_entity_poly.entity_id
_entity_poly.type
_entity_poly.pdbx_seq_one_letter_code
_entity_poly.pdbx_strand_id
1 'polypeptide(L)'
;MSRKTDPARARNFASVLQEIFAAPGRSRKDIADAIGTSVASVTSIAASLLEHRLISESAPVAAGQGRPRVPLSVDTDSNLVMGIHLGPRVTGIVLTGLDGVAKASVLVPHSGMTAAEAFELVIAQAETLVADHADGRPVLGTGVATGGIVDREQGLIVENAGAGWSQVPAQRMLEALPQPLVLDNNARAAAQSELFYGQGAKESDFLLMVITSDLGAVLVSDGQIRAGRSQHAGNIAHIQVDAAGYPCACGRRGCLQVMATDEATVRRAHDLNRTDVINYGDIDRLYDAGDAQIRQLVAQRDGYVATAAALLFDLLDPGLLVIAGTPAERPETLAHVQRTVTEKSVQQGVAGQRVVYSSDHELSLSIFAASIMVNEVLSSPLAFIENLQQLVSAK
;
A
#
# COMPACT_ATOMS: atom_id res chain seq x y z
N MET A 1 -24.91 -26.90 -0.75
CA MET A 1 -24.75 -26.53 -2.18
C MET A 1 -24.66 -25.01 -2.25
N SER A 2 -23.47 -24.45 -2.37
CA SER A 2 -23.28 -23.01 -2.55
C SER A 2 -23.94 -22.58 -3.86
N ARG A 3 -24.93 -21.68 -3.77
CA ARG A 3 -25.47 -21.01 -4.97
C ARG A 3 -24.32 -20.25 -5.61
N LYS A 4 -23.89 -20.64 -6.82
CA LYS A 4 -22.95 -19.85 -7.61
C LYS A 4 -23.53 -18.43 -7.73
N THR A 5 -22.90 -17.49 -7.10
CA THR A 5 -23.27 -16.07 -7.19
C THR A 5 -23.22 -15.65 -8.67
N ASP A 6 -24.28 -15.03 -9.16
CA ASP A 6 -24.33 -14.52 -10.54
C ASP A 6 -23.21 -13.51 -10.76
N PRO A 7 -22.29 -13.74 -11.72
CA PRO A 7 -21.16 -12.82 -11.96
C PRO A 7 -21.58 -11.38 -12.29
N ALA A 8 -22.75 -11.19 -12.91
CA ALA A 8 -23.26 -9.85 -13.19
C ALA A 8 -23.69 -9.15 -11.90
N ARG A 9 -24.36 -9.88 -10.99
CA ARG A 9 -24.75 -9.38 -9.68
C ARG A 9 -23.52 -9.00 -8.85
N ALA A 10 -22.49 -9.85 -8.82
CA ALA A 10 -21.25 -9.58 -8.09
C ALA A 10 -20.57 -8.30 -8.61
N ARG A 11 -20.45 -8.13 -9.92
CA ARG A 11 -19.90 -6.91 -10.53
C ARG A 11 -20.70 -5.67 -10.15
N ASN A 12 -22.02 -5.72 -10.19
CA ASN A 12 -22.85 -4.57 -9.85
C ASN A 12 -22.66 -4.14 -8.38
N PHE A 13 -22.56 -5.10 -7.45
CA PHE A 13 -22.26 -4.81 -6.04
C PHE A 13 -20.90 -4.13 -5.89
N ALA A 14 -19.88 -4.66 -6.55
CA ALA A 14 -18.52 -4.07 -6.55
C ALA A 14 -18.55 -2.64 -7.11
N SER A 15 -19.15 -2.43 -8.29
CA SER A 15 -19.21 -1.10 -8.92
C SER A 15 -19.93 -0.07 -8.06
N VAL A 16 -21.04 -0.46 -7.38
CA VAL A 16 -21.76 0.46 -6.48
C VAL A 16 -20.92 0.82 -5.26
N LEU A 17 -20.26 -0.18 -4.61
CA LEU A 17 -19.46 0.09 -3.42
C LEU A 17 -18.20 0.89 -3.76
N GLN A 18 -17.54 0.57 -4.87
CA GLN A 18 -16.38 1.32 -5.37
C GLN A 18 -16.73 2.78 -5.69
N GLU A 19 -17.90 3.03 -6.30
CA GLU A 19 -18.35 4.39 -6.59
C GLU A 19 -18.67 5.19 -5.31
N ILE A 20 -19.25 4.54 -4.28
CA ILE A 20 -19.50 5.17 -2.99
C ILE A 20 -18.18 5.48 -2.28
N PHE A 21 -17.19 4.59 -2.40
CA PHE A 21 -15.86 4.78 -1.82
C PHE A 21 -15.11 5.94 -2.51
N ALA A 22 -15.09 5.94 -3.84
CA ALA A 22 -14.37 6.95 -4.62
C ALA A 22 -14.99 8.36 -4.53
N ALA A 23 -16.31 8.44 -4.32
CA ALA A 23 -17.05 9.69 -4.30
C ALA A 23 -18.09 9.73 -3.17
N PRO A 24 -17.63 9.85 -1.92
CA PRO A 24 -18.51 9.87 -0.76
C PRO A 24 -19.50 11.04 -0.81
N GLY A 25 -20.69 10.82 -0.29
CA GLY A 25 -21.74 11.84 -0.27
C GLY A 25 -22.64 11.87 -1.52
N ARG A 26 -22.45 11.00 -2.50
CA ARG A 26 -23.36 10.84 -3.65
C ARG A 26 -24.67 10.20 -3.27
N SER A 27 -25.74 10.63 -3.93
CA SER A 27 -27.07 9.98 -3.81
C SER A 27 -27.15 8.75 -4.71
N ARG A 28 -28.12 7.88 -4.45
CA ARG A 28 -28.41 6.70 -5.29
C ARG A 28 -28.57 7.02 -6.77
N LYS A 29 -29.14 8.19 -7.08
CA LYS A 29 -29.29 8.66 -8.46
C LYS A 29 -27.91 9.02 -9.06
N ASP A 30 -27.10 9.77 -8.34
CA ASP A 30 -25.78 10.18 -8.83
C ASP A 30 -24.87 8.95 -9.08
N ILE A 31 -24.97 7.94 -8.21
CA ILE A 31 -24.27 6.65 -8.37
C ILE A 31 -24.78 5.91 -9.61
N ALA A 32 -26.12 5.83 -9.77
CA ALA A 32 -26.72 5.15 -10.91
C ALA A 32 -26.29 5.77 -12.24
N ASP A 33 -26.26 7.12 -12.30
CA ASP A 33 -25.84 7.88 -13.46
C ASP A 33 -24.34 7.66 -13.76
N ALA A 34 -23.48 7.60 -12.70
CA ALA A 34 -22.04 7.42 -12.84
C ALA A 34 -21.65 6.03 -13.38
N ILE A 35 -22.32 4.97 -12.90
CA ILE A 35 -21.98 3.59 -13.32
C ILE A 35 -22.87 3.05 -14.44
N GLY A 36 -23.77 3.85 -15.00
CA GLY A 36 -24.62 3.47 -16.12
C GLY A 36 -25.68 2.40 -15.78
N THR A 37 -26.28 2.44 -14.57
CA THR A 37 -27.28 1.45 -14.13
C THR A 37 -28.58 2.13 -13.68
N SER A 38 -29.61 1.32 -13.32
CA SER A 38 -30.88 1.86 -12.84
C SER A 38 -30.83 2.27 -11.36
N VAL A 39 -31.52 3.34 -10.99
CA VAL A 39 -31.69 3.77 -9.59
C VAL A 39 -32.32 2.64 -8.73
N ALA A 40 -33.20 1.84 -9.31
CA ALA A 40 -33.80 0.69 -8.61
C ALA A 40 -32.75 -0.35 -8.25
N SER A 41 -31.81 -0.66 -9.15
CA SER A 41 -30.68 -1.57 -8.91
C SER A 41 -29.79 -1.04 -7.79
N VAL A 42 -29.37 0.22 -7.87
CA VAL A 42 -28.56 0.88 -6.82
C VAL A 42 -29.29 0.85 -5.48
N THR A 43 -30.59 1.12 -5.46
CA THR A 43 -31.38 1.10 -4.22
C THR A 43 -31.40 -0.28 -3.56
N SER A 44 -31.56 -1.34 -4.35
CA SER A 44 -31.54 -2.72 -3.83
C SER A 44 -30.16 -3.11 -3.29
N ILE A 45 -29.08 -2.73 -4.00
CA ILE A 45 -27.71 -3.01 -3.59
C ILE A 45 -27.36 -2.21 -2.32
N ALA A 46 -27.67 -0.90 -2.31
CA ALA A 46 -27.44 -0.04 -1.16
C ALA A 46 -28.17 -0.54 0.09
N ALA A 47 -29.40 -1.06 -0.04
CA ALA A 47 -30.11 -1.64 1.09
C ALA A 47 -29.35 -2.82 1.72
N SER A 48 -28.79 -3.72 0.88
CA SER A 48 -27.96 -4.83 1.38
C SER A 48 -26.64 -4.36 2.01
N LEU A 49 -25.96 -3.37 1.41
CA LEU A 49 -24.73 -2.81 1.96
C LEU A 49 -24.97 -2.09 3.30
N LEU A 50 -26.10 -1.39 3.46
CA LEU A 50 -26.53 -0.75 4.72
C LEU A 50 -26.83 -1.78 5.81
N GLU A 51 -27.56 -2.85 5.47
CA GLU A 51 -27.90 -3.95 6.40
C GLU A 51 -26.64 -4.55 7.02
N HIS A 52 -25.55 -4.68 6.24
CA HIS A 52 -24.26 -5.23 6.70
C HIS A 52 -23.27 -4.16 7.12
N ARG A 53 -23.71 -2.91 7.24
CA ARG A 53 -22.91 -1.77 7.69
C ARG A 53 -21.60 -1.58 6.90
N LEU A 54 -21.62 -1.88 5.60
CA LEU A 54 -20.51 -1.54 4.71
C LEU A 54 -20.60 -0.09 4.23
N ILE A 55 -21.81 0.48 4.25
CA ILE A 55 -22.05 1.90 3.97
C ILE A 55 -23.00 2.49 5.01
N SER A 56 -23.03 3.81 5.08
CA SER A 56 -23.91 4.61 5.94
C SER A 56 -24.65 5.68 5.16
N GLU A 57 -25.76 6.15 5.69
CA GLU A 57 -26.55 7.29 5.19
C GLU A 57 -26.30 8.51 6.03
N SER A 58 -26.07 9.63 5.37
CA SER A 58 -26.07 10.96 6.02
C SER A 58 -27.46 11.58 6.04
N ALA A 59 -27.62 12.67 6.78
CA ALA A 59 -28.87 13.43 6.82
C ALA A 59 -29.28 13.87 5.39
N PRO A 60 -30.59 13.82 5.07
CA PRO A 60 -31.09 14.24 3.77
C PRO A 60 -30.73 15.69 3.46
N VAL A 61 -30.21 15.95 2.26
CA VAL A 61 -29.86 17.29 1.78
C VAL A 61 -30.96 17.77 0.83
N ALA A 62 -31.47 18.98 1.06
CA ALA A 62 -32.47 19.60 0.20
C ALA A 62 -31.87 19.90 -1.19
N ALA A 63 -32.47 19.38 -2.24
CA ALA A 63 -32.04 19.55 -3.64
C ALA A 63 -33.05 20.38 -4.43
N GLY A 64 -33.31 21.64 -4.03
CA GLY A 64 -34.28 22.51 -4.71
C GLY A 64 -35.72 21.96 -4.70
N GLN A 65 -36.44 22.05 -5.83
CA GLN A 65 -37.77 21.43 -5.98
C GLN A 65 -37.58 19.93 -6.26
N GLY A 66 -37.80 19.06 -5.26
CA GLY A 66 -37.72 17.62 -5.40
C GLY A 66 -37.60 16.88 -4.06
N ARG A 67 -37.64 15.55 -4.09
CA ARG A 67 -37.40 14.73 -2.89
C ARG A 67 -35.96 14.93 -2.41
N PRO A 68 -35.73 15.19 -1.10
CA PRO A 68 -34.39 15.31 -0.53
C PRO A 68 -33.49 14.14 -0.92
N ARG A 69 -32.23 14.45 -1.26
CA ARG A 69 -31.21 13.43 -1.58
C ARG A 69 -30.61 12.92 -0.29
N VAL A 70 -30.44 11.60 -0.18
CA VAL A 70 -29.77 10.96 0.96
C VAL A 70 -28.38 10.58 0.49
N PRO A 71 -27.33 11.23 1.02
CA PRO A 71 -25.93 10.92 0.70
C PRO A 71 -25.54 9.56 1.27
N LEU A 72 -24.75 8.81 0.49
CA LEU A 72 -24.17 7.53 0.90
C LEU A 72 -22.64 7.70 1.06
N SER A 73 -22.09 7.05 2.07
CA SER A 73 -20.65 6.97 2.33
C SER A 73 -20.29 5.57 2.84
N VAL A 74 -19.03 5.17 2.72
CA VAL A 74 -18.55 3.94 3.35
C VAL A 74 -18.67 4.10 4.87
N ASP A 75 -19.08 3.02 5.55
CA ASP A 75 -19.10 2.96 7.02
C ASP A 75 -17.67 2.62 7.50
N THR A 76 -17.03 3.55 8.19
CA THR A 76 -15.64 3.46 8.62
C THR A 76 -15.47 2.97 10.05
N ASP A 77 -16.57 2.76 10.77
CA ASP A 77 -16.54 2.44 12.19
C ASP A 77 -17.14 1.07 12.56
N SER A 78 -18.07 0.56 11.76
CA SER A 78 -18.80 -0.66 12.09
C SER A 78 -18.06 -1.95 11.79
N ASN A 79 -17.14 -1.93 10.80
CA ASN A 79 -16.34 -3.07 10.40
C ASN A 79 -14.86 -2.70 10.41
N LEU A 80 -14.02 -3.67 10.76
CA LEU A 80 -12.57 -3.50 10.76
C LEU A 80 -11.92 -4.39 9.70
N VAL A 81 -10.73 -4.01 9.26
CA VAL A 81 -9.79 -4.86 8.55
C VAL A 81 -8.47 -4.91 9.29
N MET A 82 -7.76 -6.03 9.19
CA MET A 82 -6.44 -6.18 9.76
C MET A 82 -5.38 -6.01 8.68
N GLY A 83 -4.34 -5.23 8.97
CA GLY A 83 -3.14 -5.10 8.15
C GLY A 83 -1.93 -5.64 8.90
N ILE A 84 -1.13 -6.50 8.26
CA ILE A 84 0.09 -7.04 8.82
C ILE A 84 1.25 -6.79 7.87
N HIS A 85 2.24 -6.04 8.32
CA HIS A 85 3.51 -5.91 7.61
C HIS A 85 4.55 -6.85 8.23
N LEU A 86 4.90 -7.90 7.49
CA LEU A 86 5.96 -8.85 7.88
C LEU A 86 7.33 -8.28 7.48
N GLY A 87 7.92 -7.52 8.37
CA GLY A 87 9.27 -6.99 8.20
C GLY A 87 10.35 -8.01 8.59
N PRO A 88 11.64 -7.73 8.31
CA PRO A 88 12.73 -8.66 8.57
C PRO A 88 13.06 -8.90 10.06
N ARG A 89 12.71 -7.95 10.92
CA ARG A 89 13.02 -7.99 12.37
C ARG A 89 11.85 -7.61 13.25
N VAL A 90 10.88 -6.92 12.68
CA VAL A 90 9.69 -6.41 13.37
C VAL A 90 8.50 -6.57 12.45
N THR A 91 7.42 -7.11 12.95
CA THR A 91 6.12 -7.13 12.27
C THR A 91 5.24 -6.04 12.86
N GLY A 92 4.64 -5.22 12.00
CA GLY A 92 3.59 -4.28 12.39
C GLY A 92 2.23 -4.89 12.15
N ILE A 93 1.32 -4.76 13.13
CA ILE A 93 -0.08 -5.18 13.03
C ILE A 93 -0.95 -3.95 13.28
N VAL A 94 -1.97 -3.74 12.44
CA VAL A 94 -2.92 -2.63 12.58
C VAL A 94 -4.35 -3.12 12.39
N LEU A 95 -5.28 -2.57 13.14
CA LEU A 95 -6.71 -2.61 12.85
C LEU A 95 -7.13 -1.24 12.30
N THR A 96 -7.79 -1.23 11.14
CA THR A 96 -8.30 0.00 10.53
C THR A 96 -9.78 -0.12 10.20
N GLY A 97 -10.46 1.01 10.00
CA GLY A 97 -11.70 1.06 9.24
C GLY A 97 -11.44 0.87 7.74
N LEU A 98 -12.51 0.93 6.94
CA LEU A 98 -12.40 0.89 5.48
C LEU A 98 -11.81 2.19 4.88
N ASP A 99 -11.65 3.23 5.70
CA ASP A 99 -10.96 4.49 5.36
C ASP A 99 -9.44 4.43 5.55
N GLY A 100 -8.90 3.30 6.00
CA GLY A 100 -7.47 3.15 6.30
C GLY A 100 -7.02 3.83 7.60
N VAL A 101 -7.93 4.46 8.36
CA VAL A 101 -7.58 5.11 9.62
C VAL A 101 -7.32 4.07 10.70
N ALA A 102 -6.12 4.11 11.29
CA ALA A 102 -5.74 3.19 12.35
C ALA A 102 -6.61 3.39 13.60
N LYS A 103 -7.18 2.30 14.08
CA LYS A 103 -7.94 2.24 15.35
C LYS A 103 -7.10 1.68 16.49
N ALA A 104 -6.20 0.73 16.19
CA ALA A 104 -5.21 0.17 17.12
C ALA A 104 -4.04 -0.41 16.34
N SER A 105 -2.86 -0.45 16.94
CA SER A 105 -1.68 -1.05 16.34
C SER A 105 -0.71 -1.61 17.37
N VAL A 106 0.11 -2.57 16.95
CA VAL A 106 1.19 -3.13 17.75
C VAL A 106 2.39 -3.47 16.89
N LEU A 107 3.58 -3.29 17.43
CA LEU A 107 4.84 -3.74 16.83
C LEU A 107 5.32 -5.00 17.56
N VAL A 108 5.65 -6.04 16.79
CA VAL A 108 6.05 -7.37 17.27
C VAL A 108 7.50 -7.63 16.88
N PRO A 109 8.48 -7.42 17.76
CA PRO A 109 9.87 -7.75 17.48
C PRO A 109 10.07 -9.27 17.40
N HIS A 110 10.80 -9.74 16.39
CA HIS A 110 11.09 -11.18 16.19
C HIS A 110 12.49 -11.42 15.59
N SER A 111 13.44 -10.53 15.86
CA SER A 111 14.82 -10.66 15.34
C SER A 111 15.44 -12.01 15.70
N GLY A 112 15.97 -12.72 14.69
CA GLY A 112 16.64 -14.01 14.85
C GLY A 112 15.71 -15.21 14.98
N MET A 113 14.39 -15.02 14.88
CA MET A 113 13.40 -16.10 14.87
C MET A 113 13.27 -16.72 13.46
N THR A 114 12.91 -17.99 13.41
CA THR A 114 12.44 -18.62 12.18
C THR A 114 11.08 -18.05 11.78
N ALA A 115 10.66 -18.25 10.53
CA ALA A 115 9.33 -17.82 10.07
C ALA A 115 8.21 -18.45 10.94
N ALA A 116 8.36 -19.69 11.37
CA ALA A 116 7.37 -20.38 12.20
C ALA A 116 7.22 -19.69 13.57
N GLU A 117 8.32 -19.47 14.27
CA GLU A 117 8.32 -18.81 15.58
C GLU A 117 7.78 -17.36 15.49
N ALA A 118 8.20 -16.63 14.46
CA ALA A 118 7.72 -15.26 14.24
C ALA A 118 6.21 -15.25 13.99
N PHE A 119 5.68 -16.16 13.19
CA PHE A 119 4.24 -16.20 12.85
C PHE A 119 3.36 -16.64 14.01
N GLU A 120 3.82 -17.59 14.84
CA GLU A 120 3.12 -17.93 16.08
C GLU A 120 2.99 -16.72 17.01
N LEU A 121 4.07 -15.94 17.17
CA LEU A 121 4.05 -14.71 17.96
C LEU A 121 3.12 -13.65 17.34
N VAL A 122 3.14 -13.49 16.02
CA VAL A 122 2.28 -12.54 15.29
C VAL A 122 0.81 -12.91 15.46
N ILE A 123 0.44 -14.20 15.37
CA ILE A 123 -0.94 -14.66 15.60
C ILE A 123 -1.39 -14.31 17.02
N ALA A 124 -0.59 -14.64 18.03
CA ALA A 124 -0.94 -14.37 19.43
C ALA A 124 -1.14 -12.87 19.69
N GLN A 125 -0.28 -12.02 19.11
CA GLN A 125 -0.40 -10.56 19.26
C GLN A 125 -1.60 -10.00 18.49
N ALA A 126 -1.91 -10.55 17.31
CA ALA A 126 -3.08 -10.17 16.53
C ALA A 126 -4.39 -10.53 17.26
N GLU A 127 -4.48 -11.72 17.85
CA GLU A 127 -5.62 -12.13 18.68
C GLU A 127 -5.82 -11.21 19.88
N THR A 128 -4.74 -10.85 20.56
CA THR A 128 -4.77 -9.90 21.68
C THR A 128 -5.27 -8.52 21.21
N LEU A 129 -4.73 -8.02 20.09
CA LEU A 129 -5.13 -6.72 19.54
C LEU A 129 -6.63 -6.69 19.19
N VAL A 130 -7.15 -7.77 18.60
CA VAL A 130 -8.58 -7.91 18.29
C VAL A 130 -9.42 -7.97 19.57
N ALA A 131 -9.02 -8.77 20.56
CA ALA A 131 -9.74 -8.91 21.81
C ALA A 131 -9.87 -7.57 22.56
N ASP A 132 -8.79 -6.78 22.57
CA ASP A 132 -8.71 -5.54 23.33
C ASP A 132 -9.34 -4.33 22.61
N HIS A 133 -9.40 -4.33 21.25
CA HIS A 133 -9.74 -3.12 20.52
C HIS A 133 -10.84 -3.27 19.46
N ALA A 134 -11.30 -4.48 19.15
CA ALA A 134 -12.38 -4.62 18.19
C ALA A 134 -13.76 -4.22 18.75
N ASP A 135 -13.95 -4.23 20.06
CA ASP A 135 -15.22 -3.86 20.73
C ASP A 135 -16.45 -4.60 20.15
N GLY A 136 -16.27 -5.88 19.82
CA GLY A 136 -17.30 -6.70 19.20
C GLY A 136 -17.57 -6.43 17.72
N ARG A 137 -16.84 -5.51 17.08
CA ARG A 137 -16.88 -5.26 15.63
C ARG A 137 -16.27 -6.44 14.88
N PRO A 138 -16.86 -6.85 13.76
CA PRO A 138 -16.27 -7.90 12.94
C PRO A 138 -14.97 -7.39 12.26
N VAL A 139 -13.95 -8.25 12.23
CA VAL A 139 -12.78 -8.06 11.37
C VAL A 139 -13.02 -8.81 10.07
N LEU A 140 -13.16 -8.08 8.98
CA LEU A 140 -13.58 -8.61 7.68
C LEU A 140 -12.55 -9.54 7.03
N GLY A 141 -11.28 -9.41 7.43
CA GLY A 141 -10.18 -10.23 6.93
C GLY A 141 -8.82 -9.57 7.17
N THR A 142 -7.77 -10.21 6.66
CA THR A 142 -6.40 -9.83 6.91
C THR A 142 -5.63 -9.59 5.60
N GLY A 143 -5.11 -8.37 5.41
CA GLY A 143 -4.13 -8.08 4.39
C GLY A 143 -2.71 -8.25 4.97
N VAL A 144 -1.85 -8.95 4.25
CA VAL A 144 -0.46 -9.17 4.66
C VAL A 144 0.48 -8.64 3.58
N ALA A 145 1.44 -7.81 3.97
CA ALA A 145 2.47 -7.30 3.07
C ALA A 145 3.86 -7.68 3.58
N THR A 146 4.77 -7.98 2.66
CA THR A 146 6.17 -8.27 2.98
C THR A 146 7.11 -7.82 1.86
N GLY A 147 8.39 -7.66 2.17
CA GLY A 147 9.43 -7.42 1.17
C GLY A 147 9.76 -8.67 0.35
N GLY A 148 10.55 -8.48 -0.70
CA GLY A 148 11.02 -9.57 -1.55
C GLY A 148 9.99 -10.04 -2.60
N ILE A 149 10.06 -11.31 -2.97
CA ILE A 149 9.23 -11.93 -4.02
C ILE A 149 8.08 -12.70 -3.37
N VAL A 150 6.86 -12.36 -3.76
CA VAL A 150 5.61 -12.95 -3.25
C VAL A 150 4.81 -13.54 -4.39
N ASP A 151 4.42 -14.82 -4.27
CA ASP A 151 3.39 -15.44 -5.10
C ASP A 151 2.04 -15.29 -4.38
N ARG A 152 1.27 -14.32 -4.84
CA ARG A 152 -0.06 -14.00 -4.27
C ARG A 152 -1.06 -15.15 -4.46
N GLU A 153 -1.00 -15.85 -5.61
CA GLU A 153 -1.97 -16.90 -5.93
C GLU A 153 -1.78 -18.13 -5.02
N GLN A 154 -0.52 -18.44 -4.70
CA GLN A 154 -0.19 -19.54 -3.80
C GLN A 154 -0.07 -19.14 -2.32
N GLY A 155 -0.17 -17.84 -2.01
CA GLY A 155 0.02 -17.33 -0.66
C GLY A 155 1.42 -17.62 -0.09
N LEU A 156 2.44 -17.56 -0.96
CA LEU A 156 3.81 -17.99 -0.70
C LEU A 156 4.77 -16.79 -0.71
N ILE A 157 5.59 -16.67 0.32
CA ILE A 157 6.81 -15.85 0.27
C ILE A 157 7.86 -16.69 -0.44
N VAL A 158 8.11 -16.38 -1.72
CA VAL A 158 9.11 -17.10 -2.53
C VAL A 158 10.50 -16.82 -1.99
N GLU A 159 10.80 -15.55 -1.72
CA GLU A 159 12.06 -15.11 -1.15
C GLU A 159 11.90 -13.76 -0.45
N ASN A 160 12.39 -13.65 0.79
CA ASN A 160 12.63 -12.41 1.49
C ASN A 160 14.04 -12.46 2.10
N ALA A 161 15.03 -11.95 1.37
CA ALA A 161 16.44 -12.00 1.77
C ALA A 161 16.69 -11.24 3.08
N GLY A 162 16.00 -10.15 3.33
CA GLY A 162 16.12 -9.36 4.57
C GLY A 162 15.71 -10.11 5.82
N ALA A 163 14.71 -10.98 5.72
CA ALA A 163 14.24 -11.86 6.81
C ALA A 163 14.90 -13.25 6.80
N GLY A 164 15.66 -13.59 5.76
CA GLY A 164 16.21 -14.93 5.58
C GLY A 164 15.15 -15.98 5.27
N TRP A 165 13.99 -15.59 4.75
CA TRP A 165 12.88 -16.49 4.45
C TRP A 165 12.88 -16.90 2.99
N SER A 166 12.69 -18.20 2.74
CA SER A 166 12.56 -18.76 1.40
C SER A 166 11.52 -19.85 1.39
N GLN A 167 10.66 -19.88 0.37
CA GLN A 167 9.59 -20.85 0.18
C GLN A 167 8.67 -21.00 1.41
N VAL A 168 8.26 -19.89 2.03
CA VAL A 168 7.42 -19.88 3.23
C VAL A 168 5.95 -19.80 2.82
N PRO A 169 5.11 -20.81 3.13
CA PRO A 169 3.66 -20.83 2.83
C PRO A 169 2.89 -19.96 3.84
N ALA A 170 3.10 -18.64 3.76
CA ALA A 170 2.66 -17.66 4.76
C ALA A 170 1.14 -17.66 4.96
N GLN A 171 0.35 -17.76 3.87
CA GLN A 171 -1.12 -17.80 3.98
C GLN A 171 -1.60 -18.99 4.80
N ARG A 172 -1.00 -20.17 4.62
CA ARG A 172 -1.32 -21.37 5.40
C ARG A 172 -0.88 -21.24 6.85
N MET A 173 0.31 -20.69 7.09
CA MET A 173 0.85 -20.55 8.44
C MET A 173 0.09 -19.52 9.27
N LEU A 174 -0.57 -18.56 8.63
CA LEU A 174 -1.38 -17.50 9.25
C LEU A 174 -2.88 -17.78 9.15
N GLU A 175 -3.32 -19.01 8.88
CA GLU A 175 -4.73 -19.38 8.69
C GLU A 175 -5.63 -19.14 9.92
N ALA A 176 -5.03 -19.05 11.12
CA ALA A 176 -5.74 -18.72 12.36
C ALA A 176 -6.19 -17.25 12.43
N LEU A 177 -5.62 -16.37 11.62
CA LEU A 177 -6.01 -14.96 11.56
C LEU A 177 -7.39 -14.77 10.89
N PRO A 178 -8.05 -13.60 11.07
CA PRO A 178 -9.33 -13.31 10.40
C PRO A 178 -9.26 -13.51 8.89
N GLN A 179 -10.18 -14.32 8.38
CA GLN A 179 -10.26 -14.69 6.96
C GLN A 179 -11.31 -13.87 6.20
N PRO A 180 -11.14 -13.63 4.88
CA PRO A 180 -10.04 -14.14 4.05
C PRO A 180 -8.70 -13.47 4.38
N LEU A 181 -7.60 -14.16 4.10
CA LEU A 181 -6.24 -13.62 4.20
C LEU A 181 -5.63 -13.48 2.80
N VAL A 182 -5.09 -12.31 2.50
CA VAL A 182 -4.44 -12.01 1.22
C VAL A 182 -3.03 -11.52 1.47
N LEU A 183 -2.05 -12.21 0.87
CA LEU A 183 -0.64 -11.88 0.91
C LEU A 183 -0.22 -11.12 -0.35
N ASP A 184 0.54 -10.03 -0.20
CA ASP A 184 1.13 -9.31 -1.32
C ASP A 184 2.51 -8.71 -1.00
N ASN A 185 3.16 -8.13 -1.99
CA ASN A 185 4.43 -7.42 -1.84
C ASN A 185 4.22 -5.99 -1.35
N ASN A 186 5.17 -5.47 -0.55
CA ASN A 186 5.14 -4.12 0.02
C ASN A 186 4.87 -3.02 -1.02
N ALA A 187 5.51 -3.07 -2.17
CA ALA A 187 5.35 -2.03 -3.18
C ALA A 187 3.94 -2.04 -3.79
N ARG A 188 3.34 -3.23 -4.03
CA ARG A 188 1.96 -3.32 -4.50
C ARG A 188 0.95 -2.91 -3.44
N ALA A 189 1.21 -3.26 -2.18
CA ALA A 189 0.41 -2.79 -1.05
C ALA A 189 0.44 -1.26 -0.92
N ALA A 190 1.62 -0.65 -1.06
CA ALA A 190 1.77 0.80 -1.08
C ALA A 190 1.02 1.45 -2.25
N ALA A 191 1.10 0.87 -3.46
CA ALA A 191 0.35 1.38 -4.61
C ALA A 191 -1.17 1.29 -4.41
N GLN A 192 -1.65 0.23 -3.73
CA GLN A 192 -3.06 0.10 -3.38
C GLN A 192 -3.49 1.17 -2.37
N SER A 193 -2.65 1.48 -1.38
CA SER A 193 -2.90 2.56 -0.42
C SER A 193 -2.93 3.92 -1.10
N GLU A 194 -1.98 4.19 -2.02
CA GLU A 194 -1.96 5.43 -2.81
C GLU A 194 -3.21 5.60 -3.67
N LEU A 195 -3.73 4.52 -4.27
CA LEU A 195 -4.98 4.54 -5.02
C LEU A 195 -6.18 4.95 -4.16
N PHE A 196 -6.20 4.56 -2.90
CA PHE A 196 -7.35 4.79 -2.03
C PHE A 196 -7.26 6.09 -1.24
N TYR A 197 -6.09 6.37 -0.68
CA TYR A 197 -5.94 7.39 0.35
C TYR A 197 -4.91 8.46 -0.01
N GLY A 198 -4.06 8.20 -1.00
CA GLY A 198 -2.94 9.05 -1.34
C GLY A 198 -3.13 9.88 -2.61
N GLN A 199 -2.05 10.13 -3.29
CA GLN A 199 -2.00 10.91 -4.54
C GLN A 199 -2.75 10.22 -5.68
N GLY A 200 -2.74 8.88 -5.72
CA GLY A 200 -3.45 8.08 -6.71
C GLY A 200 -4.97 8.15 -6.63
N ALA A 201 -5.54 8.63 -5.52
CA ALA A 201 -6.98 8.89 -5.42
C ALA A 201 -7.48 9.98 -6.39
N LYS A 202 -6.56 10.82 -6.89
CA LYS A 202 -6.86 11.90 -7.85
C LYS A 202 -6.33 11.62 -9.25
N GLU A 203 -5.41 10.68 -9.38
CA GLU A 203 -4.73 10.32 -10.63
C GLU A 203 -4.70 8.80 -10.76
N SER A 204 -5.47 8.26 -11.71
CA SER A 204 -5.59 6.81 -11.92
C SER A 204 -4.40 6.18 -12.64
N ASP A 205 -3.54 7.01 -13.21
CA ASP A 205 -2.37 6.61 -14.00
C ASP A 205 -1.10 7.14 -13.36
N PHE A 206 -0.43 6.33 -12.55
CA PHE A 206 0.79 6.74 -11.86
C PHE A 206 1.82 5.62 -11.77
N LEU A 207 3.06 6.03 -11.58
CA LEU A 207 4.16 5.16 -11.21
C LEU A 207 4.52 5.43 -9.74
N LEU A 208 4.43 4.41 -8.89
CA LEU A 208 4.96 4.45 -7.53
C LEU A 208 6.38 3.90 -7.53
N MET A 209 7.32 4.60 -6.90
CA MET A 209 8.65 4.10 -6.55
C MET A 209 8.77 4.04 -5.03
N VAL A 210 9.06 2.85 -4.50
CA VAL A 210 9.36 2.64 -3.07
C VAL A 210 10.86 2.54 -2.89
N ILE A 211 11.43 3.41 -2.05
CA ILE A 211 12.88 3.51 -1.79
C ILE A 211 13.12 3.44 -0.28
N THR A 212 13.41 2.25 0.21
CA THR A 212 13.73 1.97 1.63
C THR A 212 14.92 1.00 1.69
N SER A 213 14.95 0.08 2.63
CA SER A 213 15.80 -1.11 2.59
C SER A 213 15.48 -1.99 1.38
N ASP A 214 14.23 -1.98 0.92
CA ASP A 214 13.79 -2.58 -0.33
C ASP A 214 13.57 -1.53 -1.42
N LEU A 215 13.68 -1.95 -2.68
CA LEU A 215 13.41 -1.13 -3.85
C LEU A 215 12.35 -1.78 -4.71
N GLY A 216 11.33 -1.03 -5.04
CA GLY A 216 10.27 -1.49 -5.94
C GLY A 216 9.66 -0.34 -6.72
N ALA A 217 9.08 -0.66 -7.88
CA ALA A 217 8.22 0.26 -8.60
C ALA A 217 6.91 -0.46 -8.97
N VAL A 218 5.82 0.27 -8.99
CA VAL A 218 4.51 -0.25 -9.38
C VAL A 218 3.88 0.70 -10.37
N LEU A 219 3.60 0.19 -11.56
CA LEU A 219 2.81 0.91 -12.56
C LEU A 219 1.33 0.68 -12.26
N VAL A 220 0.60 1.77 -12.10
CA VAL A 220 -0.86 1.80 -12.07
C VAL A 220 -1.34 2.45 -13.36
N SER A 221 -2.28 1.83 -14.04
CA SER A 221 -2.90 2.34 -15.25
C SER A 221 -4.40 2.03 -15.24
N ASP A 222 -5.22 3.03 -15.54
CA ASP A 222 -6.68 2.96 -15.41
C ASP A 222 -7.14 2.51 -14.00
N GLY A 223 -6.45 2.95 -12.96
CA GLY A 223 -6.71 2.55 -11.57
C GLY A 223 -6.39 1.07 -11.25
N GLN A 224 -5.64 0.39 -12.12
CA GLN A 224 -5.29 -1.01 -11.96
C GLN A 224 -3.79 -1.21 -11.81
N ILE A 225 -3.37 -1.95 -10.78
CA ILE A 225 -1.98 -2.33 -10.56
C ILE A 225 -1.55 -3.32 -11.64
N ARG A 226 -0.46 -3.01 -12.35
CA ARG A 226 0.13 -3.85 -13.40
C ARG A 226 1.20 -4.77 -12.81
N ALA A 227 0.78 -5.95 -12.36
CA ALA A 227 1.68 -6.92 -11.69
C ALA A 227 2.68 -7.62 -12.65
N GLY A 228 2.49 -7.51 -13.98
CA GLY A 228 3.27 -8.25 -14.96
C GLY A 228 2.91 -9.74 -15.02
N ARG A 229 3.44 -10.44 -16.00
CA ARG A 229 3.10 -11.85 -16.26
C ARG A 229 3.61 -12.80 -15.18
N SER A 230 4.80 -12.53 -14.63
CA SER A 230 5.49 -13.39 -13.66
C SER A 230 5.54 -12.79 -12.25
N GLN A 231 4.73 -11.75 -12.00
CA GLN A 231 4.69 -11.01 -10.74
C GLN A 231 6.01 -10.30 -10.33
N HIS A 232 6.97 -10.23 -11.27
CA HIS A 232 8.26 -9.56 -11.08
C HIS A 232 8.30 -8.15 -11.67
N ALA A 233 7.17 -7.62 -12.16
CA ALA A 233 7.12 -6.24 -12.64
C ALA A 233 7.51 -5.28 -11.51
N GLY A 234 8.29 -4.25 -11.86
CA GLY A 234 8.71 -3.23 -10.91
C GLY A 234 9.98 -3.55 -10.12
N ASN A 235 10.73 -4.60 -10.45
CA ASN A 235 12.07 -4.81 -9.88
C ASN A 235 13.05 -3.79 -10.47
N ILE A 236 13.18 -2.64 -9.80
CA ILE A 236 14.09 -1.54 -10.19
C ILE A 236 15.47 -1.63 -9.54
N ALA A 237 15.68 -2.60 -8.65
CA ALA A 237 16.88 -2.75 -7.84
C ALA A 237 18.18 -2.77 -8.68
N HIS A 238 18.11 -3.30 -9.88
CA HIS A 238 19.26 -3.47 -10.77
C HIS A 238 19.32 -2.48 -11.95
N ILE A 239 18.55 -1.39 -11.92
CA ILE A 239 18.76 -0.26 -12.83
C ILE A 239 20.15 0.33 -12.52
N GLN A 240 21.01 0.41 -13.54
CA GLN A 240 22.33 1.02 -13.39
C GLN A 240 22.20 2.55 -13.38
N VAL A 241 22.48 3.17 -12.24
CA VAL A 241 22.40 4.63 -12.07
C VAL A 241 23.78 5.31 -12.05
N ASP A 242 24.86 4.52 -11.86
CA ASP A 242 26.25 4.99 -11.90
C ASP A 242 27.19 3.86 -12.35
N ALA A 243 27.73 3.95 -13.56
CA ALA A 243 28.61 2.91 -14.11
C ALA A 243 29.94 2.76 -13.30
N ALA A 244 30.37 3.80 -12.58
CA ALA A 244 31.56 3.78 -11.70
C ALA A 244 31.22 3.40 -10.25
N GLY A 245 29.94 3.20 -9.93
CA GLY A 245 29.45 2.93 -8.57
C GLY A 245 29.89 1.59 -7.98
N TYR A 246 29.35 1.24 -6.81
CA TYR A 246 29.70 0.02 -6.08
C TYR A 246 29.36 -1.27 -6.86
N PRO A 247 30.13 -2.36 -6.66
CA PRO A 247 29.78 -3.66 -7.22
C PRO A 247 28.46 -4.16 -6.65
N CYS A 248 27.64 -4.76 -7.50
CA CYS A 248 26.37 -5.36 -7.15
C CYS A 248 26.45 -6.89 -7.27
N ALA A 249 25.72 -7.61 -6.43
CA ALA A 249 25.64 -9.08 -6.45
C ALA A 249 25.17 -9.64 -7.80
N CYS A 250 24.45 -8.84 -8.62
CA CYS A 250 24.06 -9.23 -9.98
C CYS A 250 25.21 -9.22 -11.01
N GLY A 251 26.46 -8.95 -10.60
CA GLY A 251 27.65 -8.89 -11.43
C GLY A 251 27.90 -7.53 -12.08
N ARG A 252 26.96 -6.57 -12.00
CA ARG A 252 27.11 -5.18 -12.51
C ARG A 252 27.62 -4.25 -11.43
N ARG A 253 27.88 -2.99 -11.80
CA ARG A 253 28.26 -1.91 -10.88
C ARG A 253 27.23 -0.81 -10.90
N GLY A 254 27.07 -0.09 -9.78
CA GLY A 254 26.22 1.10 -9.67
C GLY A 254 24.74 0.85 -9.90
N CYS A 255 24.27 -0.34 -9.56
CA CYS A 255 22.85 -0.62 -9.51
C CYS A 255 22.16 0.21 -8.41
N LEU A 256 20.93 0.64 -8.61
CA LEU A 256 20.17 1.45 -7.67
C LEU A 256 20.21 0.88 -6.24
N GLN A 257 20.08 -0.46 -6.09
CA GLN A 257 20.14 -1.15 -4.80
C GLN A 257 21.41 -0.85 -4.00
N VAL A 258 22.57 -0.86 -4.64
CA VAL A 258 23.85 -0.61 -3.96
C VAL A 258 24.22 0.86 -3.87
N MET A 259 23.40 1.74 -4.44
CA MET A 259 23.61 3.19 -4.46
C MET A 259 22.61 3.97 -3.61
N ALA A 260 21.37 3.49 -3.46
CA ALA A 260 20.27 4.31 -2.94
C ALA A 260 19.40 3.67 -1.84
N THR A 261 19.58 2.38 -1.48
CA THR A 261 18.91 1.82 -0.30
C THR A 261 19.38 2.44 1.00
N ASP A 262 18.63 2.25 2.06
CA ASP A 262 19.00 2.72 3.40
C ASP A 262 20.35 2.13 3.83
N GLU A 263 20.54 0.80 3.66
CA GLU A 263 21.79 0.12 3.97
C GLU A 263 22.96 0.60 3.09
N ALA A 264 22.68 0.87 1.80
CA ALA A 264 23.69 1.42 0.90
C ALA A 264 24.12 2.82 1.36
N THR A 265 23.20 3.62 1.86
CA THR A 265 23.49 4.97 2.34
C THR A 265 24.26 4.94 3.66
N VAL A 266 23.89 4.05 4.59
CA VAL A 266 24.66 3.82 5.84
C VAL A 266 26.08 3.35 5.52
N ARG A 267 26.25 2.37 4.62
CA ARG A 267 27.59 1.93 4.19
C ARG A 267 28.43 3.08 3.63
N ARG A 268 27.83 3.92 2.79
CA ARG A 268 28.53 5.10 2.22
C ARG A 268 28.92 6.13 3.27
N ALA A 269 28.11 6.27 4.35
CA ALA A 269 28.49 7.08 5.50
C ALA A 269 29.75 6.51 6.18
N HIS A 270 29.82 5.20 6.36
CA HIS A 270 31.02 4.53 6.91
C HIS A 270 32.25 4.74 6.03
N ASP A 271 32.12 4.71 4.69
CA ASP A 271 33.23 5.01 3.77
C ASP A 271 33.74 6.48 3.92
N LEU A 272 32.89 7.36 4.45
CA LEU A 272 33.23 8.72 4.83
C LEU A 272 33.77 8.85 6.29
N ASN A 273 34.07 7.71 6.94
CA ASN A 273 34.49 7.62 8.33
C ASN A 273 33.43 8.09 9.37
N ARG A 274 32.15 8.03 9.02
CA ARG A 274 31.03 8.35 9.93
C ARG A 274 30.67 7.12 10.76
N THR A 275 31.43 6.87 11.80
CA THR A 275 31.21 5.75 12.75
C THR A 275 30.05 6.02 13.72
N ASP A 276 29.53 7.23 13.75
CA ASP A 276 28.35 7.68 14.48
C ASP A 276 27.01 7.33 13.77
N VAL A 277 27.08 6.79 12.55
CA VAL A 277 25.92 6.30 11.78
C VAL A 277 25.85 4.80 11.89
N ILE A 278 24.83 4.26 12.56
CA ILE A 278 24.59 2.81 12.73
C ILE A 278 23.44 2.34 11.82
N ASN A 279 22.43 3.19 11.66
CA ASN A 279 21.24 2.93 10.86
C ASN A 279 20.80 4.20 10.14
N TYR A 280 19.74 4.08 9.31
CA TYR A 280 19.26 5.23 8.54
C TYR A 280 18.66 6.35 9.43
N GLY A 281 18.09 6.02 10.57
CA GLY A 281 17.58 7.01 11.53
C GLY A 281 18.69 7.94 12.07
N ASP A 282 19.94 7.46 12.14
CA ASP A 282 21.08 8.34 12.48
C ASP A 282 21.38 9.33 11.35
N ILE A 283 21.22 8.92 10.09
CA ILE A 283 21.32 9.81 8.92
C ILE A 283 20.26 10.91 9.00
N ASP A 284 19.00 10.56 9.28
CA ASP A 284 17.92 11.53 9.43
C ASP A 284 18.20 12.53 10.55
N ARG A 285 18.54 12.04 11.72
CA ARG A 285 18.88 12.88 12.88
C ARG A 285 20.03 13.85 12.58
N LEU A 286 21.09 13.38 11.93
CA LEU A 286 22.27 14.20 11.59
C LEU A 286 21.95 15.18 10.45
N TYR A 287 21.13 14.78 9.48
CA TYR A 287 20.66 15.66 8.42
C TYR A 287 19.87 16.85 9.01
N ASP A 288 18.94 16.57 9.94
CA ASP A 288 18.12 17.60 10.59
C ASP A 288 18.94 18.49 11.51
N ALA A 289 20.01 17.95 12.12
CA ALA A 289 21.00 18.71 12.87
C ALA A 289 21.88 19.62 11.98
N GLY A 290 21.77 19.52 10.65
CA GLY A 290 22.49 20.39 9.73
C GLY A 290 23.88 19.90 9.34
N ASP A 291 24.21 18.62 9.57
CA ASP A 291 25.51 18.04 9.20
C ASP A 291 25.74 18.12 7.68
N ALA A 292 26.72 18.89 7.27
CA ALA A 292 26.99 19.19 5.86
C ALA A 292 27.39 17.92 5.06
N GLN A 293 28.13 17.00 5.67
CA GLN A 293 28.61 15.79 5.01
C GLN A 293 27.44 14.81 4.79
N ILE A 294 26.56 14.69 5.79
CA ILE A 294 25.34 13.86 5.68
C ILE A 294 24.37 14.47 4.68
N ARG A 295 24.16 15.79 4.67
CA ARG A 295 23.33 16.46 3.66
C ARG A 295 23.85 16.22 2.24
N GLN A 296 25.16 16.26 2.04
CA GLN A 296 25.76 15.94 0.75
C GLN A 296 25.57 14.47 0.36
N LEU A 297 25.69 13.54 1.32
CA LEU A 297 25.47 12.11 1.11
C LEU A 297 24.01 11.83 0.69
N VAL A 298 23.04 12.43 1.35
CA VAL A 298 21.61 12.33 1.02
C VAL A 298 21.35 12.92 -0.36
N ALA A 299 21.88 14.11 -0.68
CA ALA A 299 21.72 14.71 -2.00
C ALA A 299 22.27 13.82 -3.14
N GLN A 300 23.38 13.11 -2.90
CA GLN A 300 23.91 12.14 -3.86
C GLN A 300 22.99 10.93 -4.02
N ARG A 301 22.42 10.41 -2.92
CA ARG A 301 21.41 9.34 -2.95
C ARG A 301 20.21 9.75 -3.80
N ASP A 302 19.68 10.93 -3.53
CA ASP A 302 18.53 11.50 -4.25
C ASP A 302 18.82 11.68 -5.74
N GLY A 303 20.05 12.01 -6.10
CA GLY A 303 20.51 12.06 -7.48
C GLY A 303 20.46 10.70 -8.19
N TYR A 304 20.73 9.59 -7.49
CA TYR A 304 20.60 8.24 -8.04
C TYR A 304 19.13 7.83 -8.18
N VAL A 305 18.30 8.15 -7.17
CA VAL A 305 16.84 7.94 -7.24
C VAL A 305 16.27 8.72 -8.41
N ALA A 306 16.60 9.99 -8.55
CA ALA A 306 16.13 10.84 -9.65
C ALA A 306 16.59 10.34 -11.03
N THR A 307 17.78 9.73 -11.12
CA THR A 307 18.26 9.13 -12.38
C THR A 307 17.37 7.93 -12.79
N ALA A 308 17.03 7.05 -11.84
CA ALA A 308 16.11 5.95 -12.08
C ALA A 308 14.69 6.46 -12.38
N ALA A 309 14.23 7.47 -11.64
CA ALA A 309 12.94 8.09 -11.83
C ALA A 309 12.78 8.70 -13.24
N ALA A 310 13.76 9.44 -13.73
CA ALA A 310 13.75 10.02 -15.07
C ALA A 310 13.67 8.95 -16.17
N LEU A 311 14.46 7.87 -16.03
CA LEU A 311 14.43 6.74 -16.96
C LEU A 311 13.05 6.08 -17.02
N LEU A 312 12.47 5.82 -15.85
CA LEU A 312 11.15 5.19 -15.76
C LEU A 312 10.03 6.12 -16.24
N PHE A 313 10.17 7.41 -15.95
CA PHE A 313 9.24 8.42 -16.43
C PHE A 313 9.21 8.48 -17.95
N ASP A 314 10.38 8.53 -18.60
CA ASP A 314 10.49 8.55 -20.05
C ASP A 314 10.03 7.25 -20.72
N LEU A 315 10.19 6.11 -20.03
CA LEU A 315 9.82 4.80 -20.57
C LEU A 315 8.31 4.52 -20.47
N LEU A 316 7.68 4.97 -19.39
CA LEU A 316 6.30 4.59 -19.02
C LEU A 316 5.31 5.73 -19.21
N ASP A 317 5.76 6.98 -19.31
CA ASP A 317 4.96 8.21 -19.42
C ASP A 317 3.75 8.25 -18.46
N PRO A 318 3.97 8.11 -17.13
CA PRO A 318 2.88 8.09 -16.18
C PRO A 318 2.26 9.48 -16.02
N GLY A 319 0.99 9.56 -15.64
CA GLY A 319 0.32 10.82 -15.25
C GLY A 319 1.00 11.47 -14.05
N LEU A 320 1.50 10.65 -13.10
CA LEU A 320 2.19 11.09 -11.89
C LEU A 320 3.30 10.09 -11.53
N LEU A 321 4.41 10.56 -10.96
CA LEU A 321 5.42 9.73 -10.33
C LEU A 321 5.41 9.99 -8.83
N VAL A 322 5.04 8.98 -8.06
CA VAL A 322 4.99 9.03 -6.59
C VAL A 322 6.23 8.34 -6.03
N ILE A 323 6.95 8.99 -5.13
CA ILE A 323 8.08 8.41 -4.41
C ILE A 323 7.67 8.19 -2.96
N ALA A 324 7.78 6.95 -2.48
CA ALA A 324 7.52 6.56 -1.10
C ALA A 324 8.80 6.04 -0.43
N GLY A 325 8.88 6.20 0.88
CA GLY A 325 10.03 5.78 1.68
C GLY A 325 10.98 6.91 2.00
N THR A 326 12.12 6.59 2.61
CA THR A 326 13.13 7.57 3.03
C THR A 326 13.90 8.14 1.83
N PRO A 327 14.12 9.42 1.71
CA PRO A 327 13.87 10.57 2.58
C PRO A 327 12.68 11.44 2.12
N ALA A 328 11.54 10.82 1.86
CA ALA A 328 10.38 11.43 1.19
C ALA A 328 9.80 12.70 1.84
N GLU A 329 10.19 13.04 3.06
CA GLU A 329 9.44 14.04 3.85
C GLU A 329 10.03 15.46 3.82
N ARG A 330 11.15 15.68 3.08
CA ARG A 330 11.83 16.98 3.09
C ARG A 330 11.57 17.73 1.80
N PRO A 331 10.99 18.96 1.85
CA PRO A 331 10.73 19.77 0.65
C PRO A 331 11.96 20.00 -0.21
N GLU A 332 13.14 20.18 0.40
CA GLU A 332 14.39 20.39 -0.33
C GLU A 332 14.87 19.14 -1.09
N THR A 333 14.65 17.93 -0.55
CA THR A 333 14.97 16.68 -1.25
C THR A 333 14.02 16.47 -2.42
N LEU A 334 12.72 16.69 -2.24
CA LEU A 334 11.76 16.67 -3.35
C LEU A 334 12.15 17.65 -4.46
N ALA A 335 12.44 18.89 -4.10
CA ALA A 335 12.84 19.90 -5.08
C ALA A 335 14.15 19.51 -5.82
N HIS A 336 15.09 18.82 -5.15
CA HIS A 336 16.29 18.29 -5.80
C HIS A 336 15.94 17.17 -6.79
N VAL A 337 15.11 16.20 -6.39
CA VAL A 337 14.66 15.12 -7.28
C VAL A 337 13.91 15.69 -8.48
N GLN A 338 12.97 16.62 -8.27
CA GLN A 338 12.19 17.26 -9.34
C GLN A 338 13.10 17.96 -10.37
N ARG A 339 14.09 18.72 -9.90
CA ARG A 339 15.05 19.37 -10.81
C ARG A 339 15.85 18.33 -11.61
N THR A 340 16.39 17.32 -10.92
CA THR A 340 17.22 16.30 -11.56
C THR A 340 16.40 15.46 -12.56
N VAL A 341 15.14 15.13 -12.26
CA VAL A 341 14.25 14.46 -13.21
C VAL A 341 14.02 15.35 -14.42
N THR A 342 13.72 16.65 -14.21
CA THR A 342 13.53 17.61 -15.31
C THR A 342 14.77 17.71 -16.21
N GLU A 343 15.98 17.72 -15.63
CA GLU A 343 17.24 17.82 -16.37
C GLU A 343 17.57 16.56 -17.17
N LYS A 344 17.20 15.39 -16.67
CA LYS A 344 17.55 14.09 -17.24
C LYS A 344 16.49 13.51 -18.16
N SER A 345 15.21 13.86 -17.98
CA SER A 345 14.12 13.40 -18.82
C SER A 345 14.10 14.11 -20.18
N VAL A 346 13.68 13.40 -21.21
CA VAL A 346 13.42 14.00 -22.53
C VAL A 346 12.19 14.93 -22.50
N GLN A 347 11.32 14.78 -21.50
CA GLN A 347 10.12 15.62 -21.26
C GLN A 347 10.44 16.85 -20.40
N GLN A 348 11.49 17.58 -20.72
CA GLN A 348 12.05 18.69 -19.97
C GLN A 348 10.96 19.67 -19.56
N GLY A 349 10.24 20.15 -19.26
CA GLY A 349 9.24 21.17 -18.87
C GLY A 349 8.14 20.63 -17.97
N VAL A 350 7.87 19.33 -18.00
CA VAL A 350 6.73 18.75 -17.27
C VAL A 350 7.10 17.61 -16.33
N ALA A 351 8.17 16.86 -16.62
CA ALA A 351 8.52 15.66 -15.86
C ALA A 351 8.70 15.93 -14.35
N GLY A 352 9.47 16.92 -13.97
CA GLY A 352 9.70 17.24 -12.56
C GLY A 352 8.44 17.74 -11.83
N GLN A 353 7.53 18.41 -12.51
CA GLN A 353 6.26 18.87 -11.91
C GLN A 353 5.31 17.72 -11.59
N ARG A 354 5.49 16.58 -12.26
CA ARG A 354 4.69 15.36 -12.08
C ARG A 354 5.32 14.39 -11.07
N VAL A 355 6.39 14.80 -10.37
CA VAL A 355 7.01 14.03 -9.28
C VAL A 355 6.51 14.58 -7.95
N VAL A 356 5.97 13.69 -7.14
CA VAL A 356 5.48 14.00 -5.79
C VAL A 356 5.97 12.95 -4.80
N TYR A 357 5.90 13.27 -3.53
CA TYR A 357 6.07 12.27 -2.48
C TYR A 357 4.72 11.68 -2.06
N SER A 358 4.76 10.42 -1.61
CA SER A 358 3.65 9.77 -0.92
C SER A 358 3.21 10.63 0.27
N SER A 359 1.92 10.66 0.53
CA SER A 359 1.34 11.43 1.64
C SER A 359 1.31 10.67 2.96
N ASP A 360 1.76 9.43 2.99
CA ASP A 360 1.65 8.52 4.14
C ASP A 360 2.97 8.45 4.93
N HIS A 361 2.96 8.79 6.25
CA HIS A 361 4.18 9.06 7.01
C HIS A 361 4.47 8.13 8.19
N GLU A 362 3.48 7.75 8.99
CA GLU A 362 3.73 6.94 10.19
C GLU A 362 2.94 5.66 10.21
N LEU A 363 3.22 4.53 10.41
CA LEU A 363 2.49 3.26 10.33
C LEU A 363 2.21 2.78 8.89
N SER A 364 2.82 3.43 7.89
CA SER A 364 2.46 3.26 6.49
C SER A 364 2.46 1.79 6.01
N LEU A 365 3.45 0.99 6.38
CA LEU A 365 3.58 -0.39 5.87
C LEU A 365 2.44 -1.33 6.33
N SER A 366 1.97 -1.19 7.58
CA SER A 366 0.84 -1.98 8.07
C SER A 366 -0.49 -1.49 7.50
N ILE A 367 -0.63 -0.16 7.30
CA ILE A 367 -1.78 0.44 6.61
C ILE A 367 -1.80 0.02 5.14
N PHE A 368 -0.63 -0.02 4.47
CA PHE A 368 -0.52 -0.56 3.12
C PHE A 368 -1.01 -2.02 3.06
N ALA A 369 -0.65 -2.84 4.04
CA ALA A 369 -1.16 -4.19 4.15
C ALA A 369 -2.69 -4.22 4.36
N ALA A 370 -3.26 -3.35 5.20
CA ALA A 370 -4.71 -3.22 5.39
C ALA A 370 -5.42 -2.84 4.08
N SER A 371 -4.84 -1.95 3.25
CA SER A 371 -5.44 -1.53 1.98
C SER A 371 -5.63 -2.69 0.99
N ILE A 372 -4.81 -3.74 1.09
CA ILE A 372 -5.02 -4.98 0.31
C ILE A 372 -6.38 -5.57 0.64
N MET A 373 -6.73 -5.66 1.94
CA MET A 373 -8.01 -6.21 2.37
C MET A 373 -9.18 -5.27 2.07
N VAL A 374 -8.99 -3.96 2.19
CA VAL A 374 -10.00 -2.98 1.75
C VAL A 374 -10.31 -3.17 0.26
N ASN A 375 -9.29 -3.39 -0.58
CA ASN A 375 -9.48 -3.69 -2.00
C ASN A 375 -10.31 -4.96 -2.23
N GLU A 376 -10.07 -6.03 -1.46
CA GLU A 376 -10.88 -7.25 -1.54
C GLU A 376 -12.35 -7.00 -1.18
N VAL A 377 -12.60 -6.23 -0.10
CA VAL A 377 -13.97 -5.84 0.29
C VAL A 377 -14.65 -5.04 -0.82
N LEU A 378 -13.97 -4.05 -1.41
CA LEU A 378 -14.50 -3.21 -2.49
C LEU A 378 -14.74 -4.00 -3.78
N SER A 379 -13.88 -4.98 -4.09
CA SER A 379 -13.93 -5.76 -5.31
C SER A 379 -14.91 -6.95 -5.24
N SER A 380 -15.19 -7.43 -4.04
CA SER A 380 -16.03 -8.65 -3.84
C SER A 380 -16.99 -8.53 -2.65
N PRO A 381 -17.76 -7.43 -2.49
CA PRO A 381 -18.54 -7.17 -1.29
C PRO A 381 -19.58 -8.27 -0.97
N LEU A 382 -20.11 -8.96 -1.97
CA LEU A 382 -21.05 -10.07 -1.74
C LEU A 382 -20.42 -11.24 -0.97
N ALA A 383 -19.15 -11.56 -1.20
CA ALA A 383 -18.46 -12.62 -0.48
C ALA A 383 -18.33 -12.26 1.03
N PHE A 384 -18.08 -11.00 1.33
CA PHE A 384 -17.99 -10.52 2.71
C PHE A 384 -19.37 -10.47 3.39
N ILE A 385 -20.42 -10.09 2.66
CA ILE A 385 -21.80 -10.13 3.15
C ILE A 385 -22.20 -11.57 3.51
N GLU A 386 -21.91 -12.55 2.65
CA GLU A 386 -22.18 -13.97 2.89
C GLU A 386 -21.41 -14.49 4.12
N ASN A 387 -20.15 -14.09 4.30
CA ASN A 387 -19.34 -14.44 5.47
C ASN A 387 -19.90 -13.82 6.76
N LEU A 388 -20.29 -12.55 6.73
CA LEU A 388 -20.90 -11.87 7.89
C LEU A 388 -22.21 -12.55 8.32
N GLN A 389 -23.05 -12.98 7.38
CA GLN A 389 -24.28 -13.72 7.67
C GLN A 389 -24.01 -15.07 8.34
N GLN A 390 -22.94 -15.77 7.94
CA GLN A 390 -22.53 -17.03 8.57
C GLN A 390 -22.05 -16.82 10.01
N LEU A 391 -21.27 -15.77 10.27
CA LEU A 391 -20.78 -15.42 11.59
C LEU A 391 -21.93 -15.06 12.56
N VAL A 392 -22.97 -14.38 12.09
CA VAL A 392 -24.15 -14.04 12.88
C VAL A 392 -25.00 -15.28 13.17
N SER A 393 -25.07 -16.23 12.24
CA SER A 393 -25.86 -17.47 12.38
C SER A 393 -25.20 -18.50 13.30
N ALA A 394 -23.91 -18.37 13.58
CA ALA A 394 -23.12 -19.27 14.41
C ALA A 394 -23.05 -18.86 15.91
N LYS A 395 -23.55 -17.67 16.23
CA LYS A 395 -23.74 -17.15 17.62
C LYS A 395 -25.16 -17.38 18.10
#